data_35ae633977e3076ac49c805e88531c9a
#
_entry.id   35ae633977e3076ac49c805e88531c9a
#
_cell.length_a   1.000
_cell.length_b   1.000
_cell.length_c   1.000
_cell.angle_alpha   90.00
_cell.angle_beta   90.00
_cell.angle_gamma   90.00
#
_symmetry.space_group_name_H-M   'P 1'
#
loop_
_entity.id
_entity.type
_entity.pdbx_description
1 polymer ?
#
loop_
_entity_poly.entity_id
_entity_poly.type
_entity_poly.pdbx_seq_one_letter_code
_entity_poly.pdbx_strand_id
1 'polypeptide(L)'
;CNAAYGNNGWLGLAQIWISGSHITQALAKMNDTYFNDTQRYSATARQHVMCQEVGHDFGLGHQDESGADFDTCMDYSRALDNPSPNKHDYDQLATIYAHTDSSTTLSATAATGQPGKVERVDRISDTTIVEHYANGTKKVTHIFWAAPGAHDLGGDD
;
A
#
# COMPACT_ATOMS: atom_id res chain seq x y z
N CYS A 1 -1.02 -12.02 -3.38
CA CYS A 1 0.38 -12.49 -3.35
C CYS A 1 0.68 -13.22 -4.65
N ASN A 2 1.76 -12.89 -5.34
CA ASN A 2 2.10 -13.52 -6.61
C ASN A 2 3.60 -13.40 -6.91
N ALA A 3 4.25 -14.49 -7.32
CA ALA A 3 5.64 -14.51 -7.80
C ALA A 3 5.78 -14.07 -9.27
N ALA A 4 4.69 -14.03 -10.04
CA ALA A 4 4.72 -13.59 -11.44
C ALA A 4 4.96 -12.08 -11.62
N TYR A 5 5.03 -11.30 -10.54
CA TYR A 5 5.39 -9.88 -10.64
C TYR A 5 6.86 -9.66 -11.02
N GLY A 6 7.75 -10.61 -10.69
CA GLY A 6 9.16 -10.55 -11.07
C GLY A 6 10.00 -9.56 -10.24
N ASN A 7 11.27 -9.43 -10.61
CA ASN A 7 12.25 -8.55 -9.95
C ASN A 7 12.07 -7.09 -10.41
N ASN A 8 11.05 -6.41 -9.90
CA ASN A 8 10.70 -5.05 -10.30
C ASN A 8 10.90 -4.00 -9.20
N GLY A 9 11.54 -4.37 -8.09
CA GLY A 9 12.00 -3.47 -7.03
C GLY A 9 11.02 -3.25 -5.89
N TRP A 10 9.76 -3.64 -5.98
CA TRP A 10 8.81 -3.47 -4.88
C TRP A 10 8.49 -4.78 -4.16
N LEU A 11 8.32 -4.70 -2.85
CA LEU A 11 7.87 -5.79 -1.96
C LEU A 11 6.35 -5.83 -1.86
N GLY A 12 5.75 -4.67 -1.61
CA GLY A 12 4.33 -4.44 -1.47
C GLY A 12 3.87 -3.25 -2.29
N LEU A 13 2.58 -3.24 -2.62
CA LEU A 13 1.96 -2.13 -3.34
C LEU A 13 0.49 -2.07 -2.97
N ALA A 14 0.04 -0.91 -2.48
CA ALA A 14 -1.36 -0.60 -2.27
C ALA A 14 -1.85 0.41 -3.31
N GLN A 15 -3.07 0.23 -3.78
CA GLN A 15 -3.75 1.16 -4.66
C GLN A 15 -5.15 1.42 -4.14
N ILE A 16 -5.48 2.68 -3.86
CA ILE A 16 -6.82 3.07 -3.44
C ILE A 16 -7.42 4.04 -4.47
N TRP A 17 -8.68 3.85 -4.79
CA TRP A 17 -9.46 4.76 -5.63
C TRP A 17 -10.38 5.57 -4.75
N ILE A 18 -10.35 6.89 -4.91
CA ILE A 18 -11.05 7.85 -4.06
C ILE A 18 -12.00 8.66 -4.92
N SER A 19 -13.26 8.77 -4.48
CA SER A 19 -14.26 9.67 -5.03
C SER A 19 -14.79 10.57 -3.92
N GLY A 20 -14.64 11.89 -4.08
CA GLY A 20 -14.89 12.82 -2.98
C GLY A 20 -13.96 12.55 -1.81
N SER A 21 -14.53 12.21 -0.65
CA SER A 21 -13.81 11.85 0.59
C SER A 21 -13.82 10.34 0.90
N HIS A 22 -14.31 9.50 -0.01
CA HIS A 22 -14.51 8.07 0.25
C HIS A 22 -13.62 7.20 -0.62
N ILE A 23 -13.04 6.16 -0.03
CA ILE A 23 -12.39 5.08 -0.76
C ILE A 23 -13.48 4.21 -1.39
N THR A 24 -13.45 4.09 -2.71
CA THR A 24 -14.43 3.33 -3.49
C THR A 24 -13.92 1.96 -3.90
N GLN A 25 -12.61 1.79 -3.93
CA GLN A 25 -11.93 0.53 -4.24
C GLN A 25 -10.54 0.55 -3.61
N ALA A 26 -10.06 -0.61 -3.17
CA ALA A 26 -8.71 -0.78 -2.68
C ALA A 26 -8.12 -2.11 -3.15
N LEU A 27 -6.80 -2.19 -3.22
CA LEU A 27 -6.06 -3.34 -3.70
C LEU A 27 -4.66 -3.39 -3.09
N ALA A 28 -4.39 -4.40 -2.26
CA ALA A 28 -3.05 -4.71 -1.76
C ALA A 28 -2.39 -5.83 -2.58
N LYS A 29 -1.13 -5.66 -2.93
CA LYS A 29 -0.31 -6.66 -3.64
C LYS A 29 0.96 -6.96 -2.88
N MET A 30 1.33 -8.25 -2.83
CA MET A 30 2.59 -8.72 -2.29
C MET A 30 3.39 -9.39 -3.41
N ASN A 31 4.66 -9.04 -3.52
CA ASN A 31 5.54 -9.60 -4.55
C ASN A 31 6.30 -10.82 -4.01
N ASP A 32 5.75 -11.98 -4.24
CA ASP A 32 6.33 -13.25 -3.79
C ASP A 32 7.66 -13.60 -4.48
N THR A 33 8.03 -12.92 -5.57
CA THR A 33 9.38 -13.05 -6.15
C THR A 33 10.46 -12.75 -5.11
N TYR A 34 10.22 -11.75 -4.24
CA TYR A 34 11.14 -11.42 -3.14
C TYR A 34 10.87 -12.25 -1.89
N PHE A 35 9.59 -12.46 -1.50
CA PHE A 35 9.25 -13.16 -0.26
C PHE A 35 9.46 -14.67 -0.31
N ASN A 36 9.71 -15.26 -1.48
CA ASN A 36 10.15 -16.64 -1.60
C ASN A 36 11.61 -16.82 -1.16
N ASP A 37 12.41 -15.75 -1.12
CA ASP A 37 13.72 -15.74 -0.46
C ASP A 37 13.55 -15.56 1.05
N THR A 38 13.31 -16.66 1.75
CA THR A 38 13.10 -16.69 3.21
C THR A 38 14.37 -16.42 4.01
N GLN A 39 15.55 -16.41 3.37
CA GLN A 39 16.81 -16.03 4.01
C GLN A 39 16.92 -14.50 4.11
N ARG A 40 16.35 -13.79 3.17
CA ARG A 40 16.36 -12.32 3.13
C ARG A 40 15.13 -11.71 3.82
N TYR A 41 13.95 -12.28 3.59
CA TYR A 41 12.68 -11.79 4.12
C TYR A 41 12.01 -12.83 5.00
N SER A 42 12.00 -12.58 6.31
CA SER A 42 11.35 -13.44 7.29
C SER A 42 9.83 -13.44 7.13
N ALA A 43 9.15 -14.38 7.79
CA ALA A 43 7.68 -14.35 7.88
C ALA A 43 7.16 -13.06 8.54
N THR A 44 7.90 -12.52 9.52
CA THR A 44 7.58 -11.24 10.17
C THR A 44 7.69 -10.08 9.17
N ALA A 45 8.76 -10.04 8.36
CA ALA A 45 8.92 -9.03 7.33
C ALA A 45 7.78 -9.07 6.29
N ARG A 46 7.38 -10.27 5.87
CA ARG A 46 6.23 -10.45 4.99
C ARG A 46 4.94 -9.94 5.62
N GLN A 47 4.71 -10.22 6.91
CA GLN A 47 3.55 -9.75 7.64
C GLN A 47 3.58 -8.23 7.84
N HIS A 48 4.75 -7.65 8.13
CA HIS A 48 4.94 -6.20 8.21
C HIS A 48 4.47 -5.51 6.93
N VAL A 49 5.01 -5.91 5.77
CA VAL A 49 4.63 -5.31 4.49
C VAL A 49 3.15 -5.54 4.18
N MET A 50 2.61 -6.74 4.43
CA MET A 50 1.17 -6.98 4.23
C MET A 50 0.31 -6.08 5.12
N CYS A 51 0.70 -5.89 6.39
CA CYS A 51 0.02 -5.01 7.31
C CYS A 51 0.01 -3.56 6.78
N GLN A 52 1.12 -3.08 6.26
CA GLN A 52 1.24 -1.73 5.71
C GLN A 52 0.34 -1.54 4.50
N GLU A 53 0.40 -2.44 3.51
CA GLU A 53 -0.42 -2.33 2.30
C GLU A 53 -1.92 -2.39 2.61
N VAL A 54 -2.33 -3.25 3.55
CA VAL A 54 -3.71 -3.30 4.03
C VAL A 54 -4.08 -2.03 4.81
N GLY A 55 -3.18 -1.47 5.61
CA GLY A 55 -3.37 -0.19 6.29
C GLY A 55 -3.65 0.95 5.31
N HIS A 56 -2.91 0.99 4.20
CA HIS A 56 -3.17 1.96 3.12
C HIS A 56 -4.55 1.76 2.48
N ASP A 57 -5.00 0.51 2.32
CA ASP A 57 -6.33 0.20 1.79
C ASP A 57 -7.46 0.76 2.67
N PHE A 58 -7.19 0.96 3.96
CA PHE A 58 -8.08 1.64 4.90
C PHE A 58 -7.86 3.15 4.99
N GLY A 59 -6.96 3.73 4.20
CA GLY A 59 -6.73 5.16 4.13
C GLY A 59 -5.66 5.68 5.09
N LEU A 60 -4.91 4.81 5.77
CA LEU A 60 -3.75 5.23 6.56
C LEU A 60 -2.61 5.67 5.64
N GLY A 61 -1.94 6.76 6.00
CA GLY A 61 -0.64 7.15 5.45
C GLY A 61 0.50 6.50 6.23
N HIS A 62 1.75 6.72 5.79
CA HIS A 62 2.90 6.38 6.61
C HIS A 62 2.92 7.28 7.86
N GLN A 63 3.21 6.69 9.03
CA GLN A 63 3.42 7.44 10.26
C GLN A 63 4.73 8.24 10.18
N ASP A 64 5.74 7.69 9.48
CA ASP A 64 7.01 8.35 9.20
C ASP A 64 7.60 7.83 7.88
N GLU A 65 8.28 8.69 7.13
CA GLU A 65 9.02 8.35 5.91
C GLU A 65 10.53 8.59 6.04
N SER A 66 11.01 9.01 7.21
CA SER A 66 12.44 9.23 7.46
C SER A 66 13.22 7.92 7.62
N GLY A 67 12.53 6.81 7.82
CA GLY A 67 13.09 5.50 8.13
C GLY A 67 13.25 5.26 9.63
N ALA A 68 12.71 6.14 10.48
CA ALA A 68 12.63 5.90 11.92
C ALA A 68 11.63 4.78 12.22
N ASP A 69 11.92 4.01 13.26
CA ASP A 69 11.09 2.93 13.73
C ASP A 69 10.20 3.43 14.87
N PHE A 70 8.89 3.36 14.67
CA PHE A 70 7.85 3.76 15.62
C PHE A 70 7.03 2.58 16.13
N ASP A 71 7.57 1.39 16.08
CA ASP A 71 6.90 0.16 16.53
C ASP A 71 5.52 -0.05 15.82
N THR A 72 5.47 0.22 14.52
CA THR A 72 4.27 0.04 13.71
C THR A 72 4.61 -0.47 12.30
N CYS A 73 3.68 -1.20 11.69
CA CYS A 73 3.81 -1.52 10.27
C CYS A 73 3.53 -0.31 9.35
N MET A 74 3.03 0.83 9.89
CA MET A 74 2.72 2.03 9.13
C MET A 74 3.86 3.04 9.09
N ASP A 75 5.04 2.72 9.61
CA ASP A 75 6.26 3.49 9.34
C ASP A 75 7.00 2.92 8.12
N TYR A 76 7.96 3.67 7.58
CA TYR A 76 8.79 3.22 6.48
C TYR A 76 10.17 2.77 6.96
N SER A 77 10.18 2.05 8.10
CA SER A 77 11.38 1.46 8.68
C SER A 77 11.89 0.30 7.82
N ARG A 78 13.21 0.15 7.74
CA ARG A 78 13.85 -0.98 7.08
C ARG A 78 13.99 -2.21 7.96
N ALA A 79 13.63 -2.10 9.24
CA ALA A 79 13.72 -3.21 10.20
C ALA A 79 12.76 -4.35 9.84
N LEU A 80 11.56 -4.03 9.31
CA LEU A 80 10.52 -4.98 8.90
C LEU A 80 10.15 -5.97 10.02
N ASP A 81 10.21 -5.53 11.26
CA ASP A 81 9.99 -6.36 12.45
C ASP A 81 8.69 -6.04 13.20
N ASN A 82 7.97 -5.00 12.78
CA ASN A 82 6.71 -4.56 13.35
C ASN A 82 5.50 -5.06 12.52
N PRO A 83 4.96 -6.26 12.78
CA PRO A 83 3.93 -6.87 11.94
C PRO A 83 2.50 -6.36 12.19
N SER A 84 2.34 -5.30 13.00
CA SER A 84 1.03 -4.81 13.45
C SER A 84 0.98 -3.29 13.51
N PRO A 85 -0.21 -2.67 13.36
CA PRO A 85 -0.41 -1.26 13.64
C PRO A 85 -0.20 -0.96 15.12
N ASN A 86 0.22 0.27 15.44
CA ASN A 86 0.29 0.77 16.80
C ASN A 86 -0.98 1.57 17.21
N LYS A 87 -0.96 2.13 18.42
CA LYS A 87 -2.10 2.92 18.93
C LYS A 87 -2.42 4.13 18.06
N HIS A 88 -1.41 4.81 17.53
CA HIS A 88 -1.60 5.98 16.67
C HIS A 88 -2.40 5.62 15.42
N ASP A 89 -2.10 4.50 14.78
CA ASP A 89 -2.79 4.04 13.57
C ASP A 89 -4.26 3.72 13.85
N TYR A 90 -4.55 3.05 14.97
CA TYR A 90 -5.93 2.79 15.38
C TYR A 90 -6.71 4.06 15.73
N ASP A 91 -6.08 5.06 16.37
CA ASP A 91 -6.70 6.36 16.66
C ASP A 91 -7.01 7.11 15.34
N GLN A 92 -6.12 7.02 14.34
CA GLN A 92 -6.37 7.57 13.00
C GLN A 92 -7.53 6.87 12.30
N LEU A 93 -7.59 5.54 12.31
CA LEU A 93 -8.71 4.78 11.76
C LEU A 93 -10.03 5.18 12.44
N ALA A 94 -10.04 5.28 13.77
CA ALA A 94 -11.22 5.74 14.52
C ALA A 94 -11.66 7.14 14.08
N THR A 95 -10.74 8.03 13.74
CA THR A 95 -11.03 9.38 13.23
C THR A 95 -11.56 9.34 11.80
N ILE A 96 -10.91 8.58 10.91
CA ILE A 96 -11.30 8.44 9.49
C ILE A 96 -12.72 7.90 9.40
N TYR A 97 -13.08 6.92 10.23
CA TYR A 97 -14.37 6.24 10.20
C TYR A 97 -15.37 6.73 11.25
N ALA A 98 -15.18 7.94 11.82
CA ALA A 98 -16.07 8.51 12.84
C ALA A 98 -17.42 9.00 12.28
N HIS A 99 -17.65 8.91 10.99
CA HIS A 99 -18.88 9.35 10.32
C HIS A 99 -19.78 8.16 9.93
N THR A 100 -21.05 8.45 9.71
CA THR A 100 -21.99 7.48 9.16
C THR A 100 -22.25 7.81 7.70
N ASP A 101 -22.04 6.83 6.83
CA ASP A 101 -22.35 6.99 5.42
C ASP A 101 -23.86 6.90 5.18
N SER A 102 -24.35 7.75 4.27
CA SER A 102 -25.76 7.73 3.85
C SER A 102 -26.10 6.56 2.93
N SER A 103 -25.10 5.83 2.45
CA SER A 103 -25.23 4.67 1.56
C SER A 103 -24.21 3.61 1.91
N THR A 104 -24.51 2.36 1.54
CA THR A 104 -23.57 1.23 1.67
C THR A 104 -23.21 0.69 0.31
N THR A 105 -21.92 0.35 0.11
CA THR A 105 -21.41 -0.28 -1.11
C THR A 105 -21.43 -1.80 -1.05
N LEU A 106 -21.92 -2.40 0.03
CA LEU A 106 -21.96 -3.87 0.21
C LEU A 106 -22.75 -4.62 -0.88
N SER A 107 -23.63 -3.92 -1.61
CA SER A 107 -24.40 -4.46 -2.74
C SER A 107 -24.06 -3.80 -4.06
N ALA A 108 -23.14 -2.83 -4.06
CA ALA A 108 -22.70 -2.25 -5.32
C ALA A 108 -21.83 -3.31 -6.03
N THR A 109 -22.30 -3.81 -7.14
CA THR A 109 -21.42 -4.38 -8.16
C THR A 109 -20.27 -3.40 -8.28
N ALA A 110 -19.05 -3.84 -7.99
CA ALA A 110 -17.87 -2.99 -8.04
C ALA A 110 -18.01 -2.06 -9.23
N ALA A 111 -17.96 -0.76 -8.99
CA ALA A 111 -18.19 0.22 -10.05
C ALA A 111 -17.19 -0.09 -11.17
N THR A 112 -17.64 -0.82 -12.18
CA THR A 112 -16.85 -1.23 -13.35
C THR A 112 -16.61 -0.04 -14.29
N GLY A 113 -16.84 1.17 -13.78
CA GLY A 113 -16.40 2.38 -14.42
C GLY A 113 -14.88 2.37 -14.50
N GLN A 114 -14.35 2.02 -15.67
CA GLN A 114 -12.95 2.28 -15.96
C GLN A 114 -12.64 3.71 -15.53
N PRO A 115 -11.59 3.93 -14.71
CA PRO A 115 -11.17 5.28 -14.41
C PRO A 115 -10.98 6.00 -15.76
N GLY A 116 -11.51 7.18 -15.88
CA GLY A 116 -11.41 7.98 -17.09
C GLY A 116 -9.95 8.23 -17.49
N LYS A 117 -9.73 9.05 -18.52
CA LYS A 117 -8.38 9.46 -18.90
C LYS A 117 -7.66 10.08 -17.69
N VAL A 118 -6.41 9.69 -17.44
CA VAL A 118 -5.53 10.38 -16.49
C VAL A 118 -5.25 11.79 -17.00
N GLU A 119 -5.53 12.80 -16.20
CA GLU A 119 -5.29 14.21 -16.53
C GLU A 119 -4.00 14.73 -15.90
N ARG A 120 -3.67 14.24 -14.69
CA ARG A 120 -2.49 14.66 -13.95
C ARG A 120 -1.94 13.52 -13.11
N VAL A 121 -0.62 13.50 -12.98
CA VAL A 121 0.10 12.59 -12.07
C VAL A 121 0.98 13.43 -11.15
N ASP A 122 0.78 13.29 -9.84
CA ASP A 122 1.59 13.91 -8.82
C ASP A 122 2.44 12.84 -8.12
N ARG A 123 3.75 13.00 -8.11
CA ARG A 123 4.64 12.21 -7.25
C ARG A 123 4.78 12.96 -5.93
N ILE A 124 4.13 12.47 -4.90
CA ILE A 124 4.14 13.08 -3.55
C ILE A 124 5.46 12.77 -2.85
N SER A 125 5.91 11.52 -2.94
CA SER A 125 7.19 11.04 -2.44
C SER A 125 7.72 9.93 -3.35
N ASP A 126 8.85 9.31 -2.97
CA ASP A 126 9.37 8.14 -3.69
C ASP A 126 8.47 6.90 -3.51
N THR A 127 7.63 6.90 -2.49
CA THR A 127 6.72 5.80 -2.14
C THR A 127 5.27 6.07 -2.51
N THR A 128 4.90 7.34 -2.85
CA THR A 128 3.49 7.72 -3.03
C THR A 128 3.27 8.50 -4.32
N ILE A 129 2.37 7.98 -5.16
CA ILE A 129 1.97 8.57 -6.44
C ILE A 129 0.45 8.77 -6.45
N VAL A 130 0.00 9.94 -6.92
CA VAL A 130 -1.43 10.25 -7.08
C VAL A 130 -1.74 10.51 -8.55
N GLU A 131 -2.66 9.73 -9.11
CA GLU A 131 -3.23 9.93 -10.43
C GLU A 131 -4.61 10.57 -10.30
N HIS A 132 -4.84 11.66 -11.04
CA HIS A 132 -6.13 12.36 -11.11
C HIS A 132 -6.81 12.04 -12.44
N TYR A 133 -8.06 11.66 -12.38
CA TYR A 133 -8.84 11.27 -13.55
C TYR A 133 -9.87 12.33 -13.93
N ALA A 134 -10.20 12.40 -15.23
CA ALA A 134 -11.16 13.36 -15.80
C ALA A 134 -12.56 13.31 -15.16
N ASN A 135 -12.93 12.19 -14.55
CA ASN A 135 -14.20 12.03 -13.84
C ASN A 135 -14.16 12.54 -12.39
N GLY A 136 -13.07 13.20 -11.97
CA GLY A 136 -12.88 13.72 -10.61
C GLY A 136 -12.42 12.68 -9.57
N THR A 137 -12.24 11.41 -9.96
CA THR A 137 -11.68 10.40 -9.07
C THR A 137 -10.15 10.52 -9.00
N LYS A 138 -9.57 9.95 -7.96
CA LYS A 138 -8.11 9.86 -7.78
C LYS A 138 -7.74 8.40 -7.53
N LYS A 139 -6.55 8.00 -7.97
CA LYS A 139 -5.91 6.77 -7.53
C LYS A 139 -4.63 7.12 -6.80
N VAL A 140 -4.51 6.69 -5.56
CA VAL A 140 -3.27 6.79 -4.80
C VAL A 140 -2.59 5.43 -4.86
N THR A 141 -1.31 5.42 -5.17
CA THR A 141 -0.45 4.23 -5.16
C THR A 141 0.62 4.42 -4.11
N HIS A 142 0.66 3.55 -3.11
CA HIS A 142 1.75 3.40 -2.16
C HIS A 142 2.64 2.25 -2.60
N ILE A 143 3.96 2.38 -2.43
CA ILE A 143 4.95 1.40 -2.89
C ILE A 143 5.93 1.13 -1.76
N PHE A 144 6.02 -0.11 -1.32
CA PHE A 144 7.07 -0.56 -0.43
C PHE A 144 8.24 -1.10 -1.26
N TRP A 145 9.36 -0.39 -1.27
CA TRP A 145 10.52 -0.77 -2.07
C TRP A 145 11.35 -1.85 -1.37
N ALA A 146 11.83 -2.80 -2.15
CA ALA A 146 12.84 -3.75 -1.71
C ALA A 146 14.16 -3.03 -1.34
N ALA A 147 14.91 -3.61 -0.41
CA ALA A 147 16.23 -3.06 -0.07
C ALA A 147 17.13 -3.02 -1.31
N PRO A 148 18.03 -2.02 -1.42
CA PRO A 148 19.03 -1.98 -2.49
C PRO A 148 19.80 -3.31 -2.58
N GLY A 149 20.05 -3.80 -3.80
CA GLY A 149 20.69 -5.10 -4.04
C GLY A 149 19.77 -6.32 -3.97
N ALA A 150 18.47 -6.13 -3.70
CA ALA A 150 17.50 -7.22 -3.81
C ALA A 150 17.25 -7.71 -5.24
N HIS A 151 17.73 -6.95 -6.23
CA HIS A 151 17.58 -7.27 -7.65
C HIS A 151 18.55 -8.34 -8.18
N ASP A 152 19.60 -8.68 -7.41
CA ASP A 152 20.65 -9.63 -7.82
C ASP A 152 20.25 -11.10 -7.60
N LEU A 153 18.97 -11.37 -7.37
CA LEU A 153 18.48 -12.75 -7.23
C LEU A 153 18.13 -13.34 -8.57
N GLY A 154 19.13 -13.81 -9.30
CA GLY A 154 18.90 -14.73 -10.40
C GLY A 154 19.28 -14.22 -11.79
N GLY A 155 20.51 -14.40 -12.08
CA GLY A 155 21.08 -14.38 -13.41
C GLY A 155 22.35 -15.21 -13.43
N ASP A 156 22.23 -16.49 -13.12
CA ASP A 156 23.20 -17.50 -13.54
C ASP A 156 22.46 -18.85 -13.55
N ASP A 157 21.95 -19.17 -14.74
CA ASP A 157 22.12 -20.44 -15.47
C ASP A 157 21.28 -20.40 -16.76
#